data_6236ea5c84b3628ab4484b0de99b32a2
#
_entry.id   6236ea5c84b3628ab4484b0de99b32a2
#
_cell.length_a   1.000
_cell.length_b   1.000
_cell.length_c   1.000
_cell.angle_alpha   90.00
_cell.angle_beta   90.00
_cell.angle_gamma   90.00
#
_symmetry.space_group_name_H-M   'P 1'
#
loop_
_entity.id
_entity.type
_entity.pdbx_description
1 polymer ?
#
loop_
_entity_poly.entity_id
_entity_poly.type
_entity_poly.pdbx_seq_one_letter_code
_entity_poly.pdbx_strand_id
1 'polypeptide(L)'
;MDQQSMKQTFMMSAVRVIARDGLVKATTKAIAAEARLNEAFIYRCFSSKDELLSAAFYQEDENFTTLLRETLPVMHMPGLTWKERAFLLWKQSWEFILKNEADCIFYIRYYYSADCRAQAYDTHLKHFHALIEKVRPAFKPGTNVDMLVHQIFNTMLAFATRVLNGEMENSEATTQWTFEQIYSFVVPNVRAEFLEEEDKKKRYEQISQKNLECDQ
;
A
#
# COMPACT_ATOMS: atom_id res chain seq x y z
N MET A 1 -30.03 5.31 -12.73
CA MET A 1 -28.86 5.23 -11.85
C MET A 1 -29.19 6.05 -10.62
N ASP A 2 -29.10 5.48 -9.42
CA ASP A 2 -29.32 6.19 -8.18
C ASP A 2 -28.12 7.11 -7.86
N GLN A 3 -28.28 7.97 -6.85
CA GLN A 3 -27.27 8.97 -6.49
C GLN A 3 -25.96 8.32 -6.01
N GLN A 4 -26.02 7.22 -5.28
CA GLN A 4 -24.82 6.53 -4.77
C GLN A 4 -24.00 5.93 -5.91
N SER A 5 -24.68 5.31 -6.87
CA SER A 5 -24.07 4.76 -8.08
C SER A 5 -23.40 5.84 -8.94
N MET A 6 -24.03 7.04 -9.03
CA MET A 6 -23.41 8.19 -9.71
C MET A 6 -22.16 8.71 -8.97
N LYS A 7 -22.21 8.81 -7.64
CA LYS A 7 -21.02 9.19 -6.84
C LYS A 7 -19.86 8.26 -7.12
N GLN A 8 -20.08 6.95 -7.06
CA GLN A 8 -19.05 5.96 -7.33
C GLN A 8 -18.50 6.09 -8.76
N THR A 9 -19.39 6.28 -9.75
CA THR A 9 -18.96 6.45 -11.15
C THR A 9 -18.06 7.68 -11.31
N PHE A 10 -18.38 8.82 -10.68
CA PHE A 10 -17.55 10.01 -10.76
C PHE A 10 -16.22 9.86 -10.03
N MET A 11 -16.19 9.22 -8.85
CA MET A 11 -14.94 8.93 -8.14
C MET A 11 -14.01 8.06 -8.97
N MET A 12 -14.48 6.94 -9.53
CA MET A 12 -13.70 6.08 -10.42
C MET A 12 -13.24 6.80 -11.69
N SER A 13 -14.05 7.70 -12.24
CA SER A 13 -13.68 8.50 -13.41
C SER A 13 -12.61 9.54 -13.07
N ALA A 14 -12.69 10.17 -11.89
CA ALA A 14 -11.66 11.07 -11.41
C ALA A 14 -10.31 10.35 -11.23
N VAL A 15 -10.33 9.15 -10.64
CA VAL A 15 -9.15 8.29 -10.52
C VAL A 15 -8.50 8.05 -11.89
N ARG A 16 -9.28 7.57 -12.88
CA ARG A 16 -8.76 7.28 -14.22
C ARG A 16 -8.22 8.52 -14.94
N VAL A 17 -8.94 9.65 -14.86
CA VAL A 17 -8.49 10.90 -15.51
C VAL A 17 -7.20 11.40 -14.87
N ILE A 18 -7.10 11.39 -13.54
CA ILE A 18 -5.89 11.84 -12.85
C ILE A 18 -4.73 10.88 -13.10
N ALA A 19 -4.97 9.58 -13.11
CA ALA A 19 -3.94 8.59 -13.41
C ALA A 19 -3.40 8.72 -14.84
N ARG A 20 -4.24 9.08 -15.80
CA ARG A 20 -3.82 9.27 -17.20
C ARG A 20 -3.23 10.66 -17.46
N ASP A 21 -3.94 11.72 -17.06
CA ASP A 21 -3.70 13.08 -17.55
C ASP A 21 -3.09 14.02 -16.47
N GLY A 22 -3.08 13.60 -15.21
CA GLY A 22 -2.61 14.37 -14.05
C GLY A 22 -3.67 15.29 -13.45
N LEU A 23 -3.39 15.79 -12.24
CA LEU A 23 -4.32 16.61 -11.43
C LEU A 23 -4.74 17.91 -12.14
N VAL A 24 -3.80 18.57 -12.79
CA VAL A 24 -4.06 19.87 -13.46
C VAL A 24 -5.08 19.74 -14.59
N LYS A 25 -5.04 18.64 -15.35
CA LYS A 25 -5.97 18.39 -16.47
C LYS A 25 -7.29 17.76 -16.03
N ALA A 26 -7.39 17.28 -14.80
CA ALA A 26 -8.59 16.66 -14.26
C ALA A 26 -9.66 17.73 -13.92
N THR A 27 -10.25 18.34 -14.94
CA THR A 27 -11.38 19.25 -14.79
C THR A 27 -12.68 18.48 -14.57
N THR A 28 -13.71 19.11 -13.98
CA THR A 28 -15.05 18.50 -13.83
C THR A 28 -15.63 18.07 -15.17
N LYS A 29 -15.37 18.84 -16.23
CA LYS A 29 -15.75 18.51 -17.60
C LYS A 29 -15.04 17.22 -18.09
N ALA A 30 -13.73 17.07 -17.84
CA ALA A 30 -12.98 15.88 -18.22
C ALA A 30 -13.46 14.63 -17.46
N ILE A 31 -13.72 14.78 -16.16
CA ILE A 31 -14.26 13.70 -15.30
C ILE A 31 -15.66 13.28 -15.76
N ALA A 32 -16.54 14.25 -16.06
CA ALA A 32 -17.88 13.97 -16.57
C ALA A 32 -17.86 13.26 -17.93
N ALA A 33 -16.96 13.67 -18.83
CA ALA A 33 -16.76 13.02 -20.12
C ALA A 33 -16.29 11.57 -19.95
N GLU A 34 -15.33 11.30 -19.07
CA GLU A 34 -14.87 9.94 -18.72
C GLU A 34 -16.02 9.09 -18.15
N ALA A 35 -16.85 9.69 -17.29
CA ALA A 35 -18.03 9.06 -16.70
C ALA A 35 -19.17 8.82 -17.71
N ARG A 36 -19.10 9.43 -18.90
CA ARG A 36 -20.19 9.51 -19.90
C ARG A 36 -21.49 10.07 -19.29
N LEU A 37 -21.36 11.05 -18.42
CA LEU A 37 -22.47 11.73 -17.74
C LEU A 37 -22.37 13.25 -17.94
N ASN A 38 -23.48 13.96 -17.68
CA ASN A 38 -23.48 15.41 -17.71
C ASN A 38 -22.73 15.97 -16.48
N GLU A 39 -21.89 16.98 -16.70
CA GLU A 39 -21.11 17.65 -15.65
C GLU A 39 -21.98 18.21 -14.49
N ALA A 40 -23.21 18.67 -14.81
CA ALA A 40 -24.15 19.15 -13.78
C ALA A 40 -24.45 18.08 -12.71
N PHE A 41 -24.33 16.81 -13.02
CA PHE A 41 -24.54 15.74 -12.05
C PHE A 41 -23.41 15.64 -11.01
N ILE A 42 -22.19 16.09 -11.32
CA ILE A 42 -21.13 16.20 -10.34
C ILE A 42 -21.58 17.09 -9.19
N TYR A 43 -22.10 18.28 -9.49
CA TYR A 43 -22.57 19.26 -8.49
C TYR A 43 -23.86 18.86 -7.77
N ARG A 44 -24.56 17.83 -8.26
CA ARG A 44 -25.67 17.20 -7.53
C ARG A 44 -25.16 16.14 -6.52
N CYS A 45 -23.96 15.61 -6.73
CA CYS A 45 -23.36 14.57 -5.91
C CYS A 45 -22.31 15.10 -4.94
N PHE A 46 -21.62 16.18 -5.31
CA PHE A 46 -20.52 16.79 -4.56
C PHE A 46 -20.64 18.30 -4.61
N SER A 47 -20.29 18.98 -3.52
CA SER A 47 -20.37 20.46 -3.44
C SER A 47 -19.28 21.14 -4.29
N SER A 48 -18.16 20.42 -4.52
CA SER A 48 -17.02 20.91 -5.28
C SER A 48 -16.22 19.77 -5.93
N LYS A 49 -15.31 20.11 -6.84
CA LYS A 49 -14.31 19.19 -7.37
C LYS A 49 -13.43 18.63 -6.24
N ASP A 50 -13.06 19.47 -5.27
CA ASP A 50 -12.18 19.05 -4.17
C ASP A 50 -12.86 18.02 -3.27
N GLU A 51 -14.16 18.15 -3.04
CA GLU A 51 -14.94 17.13 -2.33
C GLU A 51 -14.97 15.81 -3.11
N LEU A 52 -15.17 15.85 -4.43
CA LEU A 52 -15.11 14.67 -5.27
C LEU A 52 -13.73 13.99 -5.18
N LEU A 53 -12.63 14.75 -5.29
CA LEU A 53 -11.27 14.19 -5.26
C LEU A 53 -10.92 13.64 -3.87
N SER A 54 -11.33 14.34 -2.81
CA SER A 54 -11.16 13.86 -1.43
C SER A 54 -11.94 12.56 -1.21
N ALA A 55 -13.19 12.47 -1.69
CA ALA A 55 -13.99 11.25 -1.58
C ALA A 55 -13.37 10.09 -2.35
N ALA A 56 -12.83 10.34 -3.55
CA ALA A 56 -12.10 9.33 -4.32
C ALA A 56 -10.83 8.86 -3.56
N PHE A 57 -10.08 9.79 -2.98
CA PHE A 57 -8.89 9.46 -2.20
C PHE A 57 -9.23 8.62 -0.96
N TYR A 58 -10.29 8.96 -0.23
CA TYR A 58 -10.73 8.17 0.93
C TYR A 58 -11.12 6.74 0.53
N GLN A 59 -11.74 6.57 -0.62
CA GLN A 59 -12.08 5.24 -1.12
C GLN A 59 -10.82 4.40 -1.39
N GLU A 60 -9.81 4.99 -2.03
CA GLU A 60 -8.58 4.27 -2.33
C GLU A 60 -7.75 4.00 -1.05
N ASP A 61 -7.73 4.94 -0.12
CA ASP A 61 -7.11 4.76 1.18
C ASP A 61 -7.78 3.63 1.98
N GLU A 62 -9.10 3.55 1.98
CA GLU A 62 -9.86 2.47 2.61
C GLU A 62 -9.65 1.12 1.89
N ASN A 63 -9.57 1.10 0.56
CA ASN A 63 -9.25 -0.10 -0.21
C ASN A 63 -7.90 -0.68 0.20
N PHE A 64 -6.87 0.18 0.31
CA PHE A 64 -5.53 -0.24 0.70
C PHE A 64 -5.45 -0.66 2.17
N THR A 65 -6.07 0.09 3.08
CA THR A 65 -6.09 -0.28 4.50
C THR A 65 -6.92 -1.52 4.78
N THR A 66 -7.95 -1.79 3.99
CA THR A 66 -8.71 -3.03 4.04
C THR A 66 -7.86 -4.21 3.63
N LEU A 67 -7.12 -4.11 2.51
CA LEU A 67 -6.15 -5.13 2.12
C LEU A 67 -5.17 -5.42 3.27
N LEU A 68 -4.55 -4.39 3.85
CA LEU A 68 -3.61 -4.56 4.95
C LEU A 68 -4.27 -5.24 6.17
N ARG A 69 -5.50 -4.88 6.48
CA ARG A 69 -6.26 -5.49 7.59
C ARG A 69 -6.53 -6.97 7.36
N GLU A 70 -6.83 -7.36 6.13
CA GLU A 70 -7.10 -8.74 5.73
C GLU A 70 -5.82 -9.58 5.64
N THR A 71 -4.71 -8.99 5.24
CA THR A 71 -3.43 -9.68 5.06
C THR A 71 -2.58 -9.73 6.34
N LEU A 72 -2.76 -8.77 7.26
CA LEU A 72 -1.98 -8.68 8.50
C LEU A 72 -1.98 -9.97 9.34
N PRO A 73 -3.04 -10.81 9.39
CA PRO A 73 -3.02 -12.09 10.09
C PRO A 73 -1.91 -13.04 9.67
N VAL A 74 -1.32 -12.88 8.47
CA VAL A 74 -0.16 -13.65 8.02
C VAL A 74 1.03 -13.53 9.00
N MET A 75 1.14 -12.40 9.70
CA MET A 75 2.19 -12.18 10.70
C MET A 75 2.12 -13.12 11.91
N HIS A 76 1.01 -13.84 12.08
CA HIS A 76 0.79 -14.83 13.14
C HIS A 76 0.72 -16.28 12.62
N MET A 77 1.01 -16.52 11.32
CA MET A 77 0.98 -17.87 10.76
C MET A 77 2.07 -18.75 11.38
N PRO A 78 1.71 -19.95 11.90
CA PRO A 78 2.70 -20.87 12.45
C PRO A 78 3.58 -21.48 11.35
N GLY A 79 4.78 -21.92 11.72
CA GLY A 79 5.72 -22.61 10.82
C GLY A 79 6.47 -21.69 9.86
N LEU A 80 6.23 -20.40 9.86
CA LEU A 80 6.98 -19.42 9.08
C LEU A 80 7.84 -18.55 9.99
N THR A 81 9.02 -18.21 9.53
CA THR A 81 9.87 -17.20 10.17
C THR A 81 9.27 -15.81 10.07
N TRP A 82 9.73 -14.86 10.88
CA TRP A 82 9.33 -13.46 10.77
C TRP A 82 9.57 -12.90 9.37
N LYS A 83 10.72 -13.22 8.77
CA LYS A 83 11.06 -12.77 7.41
C LYS A 83 10.10 -13.30 6.35
N GLU A 84 9.75 -14.60 6.41
CA GLU A 84 8.81 -15.21 5.49
C GLU A 84 7.40 -14.59 5.61
N ARG A 85 6.92 -14.35 6.83
CA ARG A 85 5.64 -13.67 7.08
C ARG A 85 5.65 -12.24 6.54
N ALA A 86 6.73 -11.49 6.83
CA ALA A 86 6.89 -10.12 6.33
C ALA A 86 6.96 -10.09 4.79
N PHE A 87 7.62 -11.07 4.16
CA PHE A 87 7.66 -11.18 2.70
C PHE A 87 6.28 -11.46 2.10
N LEU A 88 5.48 -12.34 2.71
CA LEU A 88 4.11 -12.60 2.25
C LEU A 88 3.24 -11.36 2.33
N LEU A 89 3.32 -10.61 3.44
CA LEU A 89 2.61 -9.34 3.59
C LEU A 89 3.04 -8.32 2.53
N TRP A 90 4.36 -8.20 2.31
CA TRP A 90 4.92 -7.35 1.27
C TRP A 90 4.41 -7.75 -0.12
N LYS A 91 4.52 -9.03 -0.47
CA LYS A 91 4.14 -9.55 -1.79
C LYS A 91 2.67 -9.29 -2.10
N GLN A 92 1.77 -9.54 -1.15
CA GLN A 92 0.34 -9.27 -1.34
C GLN A 92 0.04 -7.79 -1.55
N SER A 93 0.68 -6.92 -0.76
CA SER A 93 0.55 -5.46 -0.92
C SER A 93 1.13 -4.98 -2.25
N TRP A 94 2.27 -5.51 -2.65
CA TRP A 94 2.95 -5.22 -3.90
C TRP A 94 2.11 -5.60 -5.13
N GLU A 95 1.60 -6.83 -5.14
CA GLU A 95 0.74 -7.33 -6.21
C GLU A 95 -0.57 -6.52 -6.32
N PHE A 96 -1.15 -6.13 -5.19
CA PHE A 96 -2.34 -5.28 -5.17
C PHE A 96 -2.07 -3.92 -5.82
N ILE A 97 -0.97 -3.26 -5.46
CA ILE A 97 -0.60 -1.96 -6.01
C ILE A 97 -0.38 -2.05 -7.52
N LEU A 98 0.38 -3.05 -7.98
CA LEU A 98 0.69 -3.20 -9.40
C LEU A 98 -0.54 -3.61 -10.23
N LYS A 99 -1.46 -4.38 -9.65
CA LYS A 99 -2.72 -4.76 -10.32
C LYS A 99 -3.69 -3.58 -10.44
N ASN A 100 -3.66 -2.65 -9.50
CA ASN A 100 -4.54 -1.48 -9.46
C ASN A 100 -3.75 -0.21 -9.85
N GLU A 101 -3.12 -0.22 -11.03
CA GLU A 101 -2.21 0.83 -11.50
C GLU A 101 -2.82 2.24 -11.44
N ALA A 102 -4.04 2.42 -11.96
CA ALA A 102 -4.69 3.73 -12.00
C ALA A 102 -4.94 4.28 -10.58
N ASP A 103 -5.36 3.41 -9.65
CA ASP A 103 -5.63 3.76 -8.27
C ASP A 103 -4.33 4.15 -7.55
N CYS A 104 -3.24 3.40 -7.77
CA CYS A 104 -1.92 3.69 -7.24
C CYS A 104 -1.38 5.04 -7.76
N ILE A 105 -1.44 5.28 -9.08
CA ILE A 105 -0.97 6.53 -9.69
C ILE A 105 -1.81 7.72 -9.18
N PHE A 106 -3.13 7.57 -9.12
CA PHE A 106 -4.01 8.58 -8.54
C PHE A 106 -3.64 8.87 -7.09
N TYR A 107 -3.50 7.81 -6.27
CA TYR A 107 -3.16 7.92 -4.86
C TYR A 107 -1.89 8.75 -4.65
N ILE A 108 -0.81 8.41 -5.34
CA ILE A 108 0.47 9.11 -5.25
C ILE A 108 0.32 10.58 -5.67
N ARG A 109 -0.32 10.83 -6.83
CA ARG A 109 -0.49 12.19 -7.36
C ARG A 109 -1.30 13.09 -6.45
N TYR A 110 -2.35 12.55 -5.84
CA TYR A 110 -3.19 13.30 -4.93
C TYR A 110 -2.56 13.48 -3.55
N TYR A 111 -2.02 12.41 -2.96
CA TYR A 111 -1.39 12.43 -1.63
C TYR A 111 -0.27 13.47 -1.50
N TYR A 112 0.57 13.59 -2.52
CA TYR A 112 1.66 14.57 -2.53
C TYR A 112 1.26 15.95 -3.08
N SER A 113 0.00 16.14 -3.45
CA SER A 113 -0.49 17.44 -3.92
C SER A 113 -0.79 18.41 -2.76
N ALA A 114 -0.87 19.71 -3.10
CA ALA A 114 -1.31 20.73 -2.16
C ALA A 114 -2.78 20.53 -1.72
N ASP A 115 -3.59 19.90 -2.57
CA ASP A 115 -5.03 19.72 -2.37
C ASP A 115 -5.35 18.66 -1.30
N CYS A 116 -4.42 17.73 -1.05
CA CYS A 116 -4.57 16.68 -0.03
C CYS A 116 -4.42 17.19 1.42
N ARG A 117 -3.92 18.41 1.62
CA ARG A 117 -3.33 18.84 2.90
C ARG A 117 -4.28 19.06 4.08
N ALA A 118 -5.57 19.30 3.89
CA ALA A 118 -6.41 19.79 5.00
C ALA A 118 -7.32 18.72 5.63
N GLN A 119 -7.97 17.88 4.84
CA GLN A 119 -8.96 16.91 5.37
C GLN A 119 -8.57 15.44 5.14
N ALA A 120 -7.96 15.15 4.01
CA ALA A 120 -7.58 13.79 3.62
C ALA A 120 -6.48 13.22 4.53
N TYR A 121 -5.51 14.05 4.93
CA TYR A 121 -4.38 13.63 5.76
C TYR A 121 -4.79 13.12 7.14
N ASP A 122 -5.72 13.79 7.82
CA ASP A 122 -6.19 13.38 9.15
C ASP A 122 -6.92 12.03 9.12
N THR A 123 -7.68 11.75 8.06
CA THR A 123 -8.39 10.48 7.90
C THR A 123 -7.42 9.36 7.54
N HIS A 124 -6.47 9.62 6.63
CA HIS A 124 -5.38 8.72 6.32
C HIS A 124 -4.60 8.31 7.58
N LEU A 125 -4.19 9.27 8.41
CA LEU A 125 -3.51 8.97 9.67
C LEU A 125 -4.34 8.08 10.61
N LYS A 126 -5.66 8.31 10.70
CA LYS A 126 -6.55 7.48 11.54
C LYS A 126 -6.66 6.05 11.01
N HIS A 127 -6.76 5.86 9.71
CA HIS A 127 -6.79 4.53 9.09
C HIS A 127 -5.50 3.75 9.39
N PHE A 128 -4.35 4.37 9.20
CA PHE A 128 -3.06 3.74 9.47
C PHE A 128 -2.79 3.53 10.95
N HIS A 129 -3.23 4.42 11.83
CA HIS A 129 -3.02 4.28 13.27
C HIS A 129 -3.58 2.95 13.81
N ALA A 130 -4.76 2.55 13.39
CA ALA A 130 -5.35 1.27 13.81
C ALA A 130 -4.55 0.04 13.36
N LEU A 131 -3.83 0.12 12.23
CA LEU A 131 -2.91 -0.92 11.76
C LEU A 131 -1.60 -0.89 12.52
N ILE A 132 -1.06 0.29 12.76
CA ILE A 132 0.19 0.51 13.50
C ILE A 132 0.09 -0.06 14.90
N GLU A 133 -1.02 0.17 15.61
CA GLU A 133 -1.22 -0.38 16.94
C GLU A 133 -1.19 -1.91 17.00
N LYS A 134 -1.61 -2.60 15.93
CA LYS A 134 -1.53 -4.06 15.84
C LYS A 134 -0.11 -4.59 15.67
N VAL A 135 0.76 -3.84 15.00
CA VAL A 135 2.15 -4.27 14.75
C VAL A 135 3.13 -3.73 15.78
N ARG A 136 2.77 -2.67 16.50
CA ARG A 136 3.63 -2.02 17.53
C ARG A 136 4.25 -3.00 18.53
N PRO A 137 3.55 -4.03 19.04
CA PRO A 137 4.15 -4.97 19.99
C PRO A 137 5.37 -5.74 19.47
N ALA A 138 5.54 -5.86 18.16
CA ALA A 138 6.67 -6.55 17.56
C ALA A 138 7.97 -5.72 17.54
N PHE A 139 7.87 -4.42 17.83
CA PHE A 139 9.02 -3.50 17.76
C PHE A 139 9.63 -3.22 19.13
N LYS A 140 10.93 -2.89 19.12
CA LYS A 140 11.70 -2.53 20.33
C LYS A 140 11.13 -1.28 20.99
N PRO A 141 11.20 -1.18 22.34
CA PRO A 141 10.87 0.05 23.03
C PRO A 141 11.67 1.25 22.48
N GLY A 142 10.99 2.38 22.29
CA GLY A 142 11.62 3.59 21.73
C GLY A 142 11.61 3.67 20.20
N THR A 143 11.21 2.60 19.49
CA THR A 143 11.01 2.68 18.02
C THR A 143 9.83 3.59 17.70
N ASN A 144 10.04 4.56 16.82
CA ASN A 144 8.94 5.34 16.26
C ASN A 144 8.25 4.52 15.17
N VAL A 145 7.31 3.65 15.57
CA VAL A 145 6.63 2.69 14.68
C VAL A 145 5.77 3.41 13.65
N ASP A 146 5.20 4.57 14.00
CA ASP A 146 4.41 5.38 13.06
C ASP A 146 5.27 5.83 11.88
N MET A 147 6.43 6.42 12.15
CA MET A 147 7.37 6.83 11.11
C MET A 147 7.91 5.65 10.31
N LEU A 148 8.16 4.52 10.96
CA LEU A 148 8.65 3.30 10.30
C LEU A 148 7.63 2.77 9.30
N VAL A 149 6.36 2.66 9.68
CA VAL A 149 5.28 2.19 8.81
C VAL A 149 5.06 3.14 7.64
N HIS A 150 5.05 4.46 7.89
CA HIS A 150 4.96 5.44 6.81
C HIS A 150 6.13 5.35 5.84
N GLN A 151 7.34 5.10 6.33
CA GLN A 151 8.51 4.94 5.46
C GLN A 151 8.41 3.66 4.61
N ILE A 152 7.96 2.54 5.19
CA ILE A 152 7.70 1.30 4.44
C ILE A 152 6.72 1.59 3.30
N PHE A 153 5.60 2.23 3.61
CA PHE A 153 4.55 2.54 2.64
C PHE A 153 5.04 3.47 1.52
N ASN A 154 5.68 4.59 1.87
CA ASN A 154 6.21 5.54 0.89
C ASN A 154 7.27 4.89 -0.02
N THR A 155 8.12 4.03 0.53
CA THR A 155 9.15 3.34 -0.26
C THR A 155 8.52 2.30 -1.18
N MET A 156 7.48 1.58 -0.73
CA MET A 156 6.71 0.67 -1.57
C MET A 156 6.10 1.40 -2.77
N LEU A 157 5.43 2.53 -2.54
CA LEU A 157 4.86 3.37 -3.60
C LEU A 157 5.93 3.89 -4.57
N ALA A 158 7.09 4.30 -4.06
CA ALA A 158 8.19 4.80 -4.89
C ALA A 158 8.74 3.71 -5.82
N PHE A 159 8.92 2.47 -5.33
CA PHE A 159 9.34 1.35 -6.18
C PHE A 159 8.23 0.94 -7.16
N ALA A 160 6.97 0.87 -6.69
CA ALA A 160 5.85 0.55 -7.56
C ALA A 160 5.73 1.53 -8.73
N THR A 161 5.91 2.84 -8.47
CA THR A 161 5.91 3.87 -9.51
C THR A 161 6.97 3.59 -10.58
N ARG A 162 8.17 3.15 -10.19
CA ARG A 162 9.24 2.82 -11.15
C ARG A 162 8.90 1.62 -12.01
N VAL A 163 8.22 0.61 -11.45
CA VAL A 163 7.72 -0.53 -12.23
C VAL A 163 6.63 -0.09 -13.20
N LEU A 164 5.66 0.71 -12.72
CA LEU A 164 4.55 1.21 -13.55
C LEU A 164 5.03 2.15 -14.67
N ASN A 165 6.12 2.89 -14.45
CA ASN A 165 6.76 3.72 -15.47
C ASN A 165 7.69 2.94 -16.43
N GLY A 166 7.88 1.64 -16.22
CA GLY A 166 8.80 0.82 -17.01
C GLY A 166 10.28 1.04 -16.73
N GLU A 167 10.63 1.74 -15.63
CA GLU A 167 12.01 1.95 -15.17
C GLU A 167 12.59 0.70 -14.50
N MET A 168 11.72 -0.17 -13.97
CA MET A 168 12.06 -1.46 -13.36
C MET A 168 11.16 -2.54 -13.95
N GLU A 169 11.70 -3.74 -14.12
CA GLU A 169 10.93 -4.89 -14.59
C GLU A 169 9.93 -5.35 -13.54
N ASN A 170 8.71 -5.68 -13.95
CA ASN A 170 7.73 -6.36 -13.11
C ASN A 170 8.05 -7.86 -13.05
N SER A 171 8.91 -8.26 -12.14
CA SER A 171 9.37 -9.65 -11.98
C SER A 171 9.41 -10.06 -10.51
N GLU A 172 9.49 -11.38 -10.26
CA GLU A 172 9.65 -11.91 -8.91
C GLU A 172 10.98 -11.47 -8.29
N ALA A 173 12.04 -11.36 -9.10
CA ALA A 173 13.33 -10.85 -8.67
C ALA A 173 13.23 -9.39 -8.17
N THR A 174 12.48 -8.54 -8.86
CA THR A 174 12.21 -7.15 -8.43
C THR A 174 11.39 -7.12 -7.14
N THR A 175 10.37 -7.97 -7.02
CA THR A 175 9.56 -8.08 -5.80
C THR A 175 10.42 -8.49 -4.60
N GLN A 176 11.28 -9.48 -4.78
CA GLN A 176 12.20 -9.96 -3.74
C GLN A 176 13.22 -8.87 -3.37
N TRP A 177 13.83 -8.24 -4.37
CA TRP A 177 14.86 -7.22 -4.15
C TRP A 177 14.27 -6.00 -3.40
N THR A 178 13.10 -5.50 -3.81
CA THR A 178 12.45 -4.36 -3.14
C THR A 178 12.07 -4.69 -1.70
N PHE A 179 11.61 -5.92 -1.44
CA PHE A 179 11.39 -6.41 -0.09
C PHE A 179 12.67 -6.38 0.76
N GLU A 180 13.78 -6.92 0.24
CA GLU A 180 15.04 -6.98 0.99
C GLU A 180 15.55 -5.57 1.38
N GLN A 181 15.36 -4.56 0.53
CA GLN A 181 15.72 -3.19 0.85
C GLN A 181 14.94 -2.68 2.09
N ILE A 182 13.63 -2.94 2.13
CA ILE A 182 12.79 -2.53 3.25
C ILE A 182 13.05 -3.39 4.48
N TYR A 183 13.18 -4.70 4.31
CA TYR A 183 13.43 -5.62 5.42
C TYR A 183 14.73 -5.29 6.17
N SER A 184 15.79 -4.99 5.46
CA SER A 184 17.08 -4.60 6.05
C SER A 184 16.98 -3.34 6.93
N PHE A 185 16.08 -2.42 6.59
CA PHE A 185 15.81 -1.21 7.35
C PHE A 185 14.88 -1.48 8.55
N VAL A 186 13.95 -2.40 8.43
CA VAL A 186 12.95 -2.71 9.46
C VAL A 186 13.49 -3.61 10.56
N VAL A 187 14.22 -4.68 10.17
CA VAL A 187 14.65 -5.75 11.08
C VAL A 187 15.46 -5.30 12.28
N PRO A 188 16.32 -4.27 12.23
CA PRO A 188 17.05 -3.79 13.42
C PRO A 188 16.13 -3.26 14.52
N ASN A 189 14.89 -2.89 14.18
CA ASN A 189 13.90 -2.36 15.12
C ASN A 189 12.96 -3.44 15.69
N VAL A 190 13.01 -4.65 15.18
CA VAL A 190 12.17 -5.78 15.63
C VAL A 190 12.76 -6.36 16.90
N ARG A 191 11.90 -6.78 17.84
CA ARG A 191 12.33 -7.46 19.08
C ARG A 191 12.91 -8.82 18.77
N ALA A 192 13.93 -9.22 19.53
CA ALA A 192 14.66 -10.48 19.36
C ALA A 192 13.73 -11.71 19.41
N GLU A 193 12.74 -11.70 20.29
CA GLU A 193 11.78 -12.79 20.45
C GLU A 193 11.02 -13.16 19.19
N PHE A 194 10.78 -12.20 18.29
CA PHE A 194 10.13 -12.45 16.99
C PHE A 194 11.11 -12.99 15.94
N LEU A 195 12.41 -12.81 16.14
CA LEU A 195 13.47 -13.23 15.23
C LEU A 195 14.08 -14.60 15.60
N GLU A 196 13.89 -15.07 16.84
CA GLU A 196 14.47 -16.34 17.33
C GLU A 196 14.04 -17.58 16.53
N GLU A 197 12.81 -17.58 15.98
CA GLU A 197 12.33 -18.68 15.13
C GLU A 197 13.14 -18.77 13.83
N GLU A 198 13.63 -17.64 13.32
CA GLU A 198 14.45 -17.57 12.14
C GLU A 198 15.83 -18.22 12.38
N ASP A 199 16.44 -17.97 13.54
CA ASP A 199 17.72 -18.56 13.89
C ASP A 199 17.61 -20.07 14.15
N LYS A 200 16.52 -20.54 14.76
CA LYS A 200 16.26 -21.97 14.93
C LYS A 200 16.10 -22.67 13.58
N LYS A 201 15.33 -22.13 12.66
CA LYS A 201 15.12 -22.70 11.31
C LYS A 201 16.43 -22.78 10.54
N LYS A 202 17.23 -21.72 10.51
CA LYS A 202 18.57 -21.72 9.88
C LYS A 202 19.49 -22.80 10.44
N ARG A 203 19.47 -23.00 11.77
CA ARG A 203 20.26 -24.06 12.40
C ARG A 203 19.82 -25.47 11.97
N TYR A 204 18.50 -25.71 11.90
CA TYR A 204 17.97 -26.99 11.43
C TYR A 204 18.33 -27.25 9.97
N GLU A 205 18.23 -26.25 9.08
CA GLU A 205 18.59 -26.35 7.67
C GLU A 205 20.09 -26.65 7.50
N GLN A 206 20.96 -25.98 8.26
CA GLN A 206 22.41 -26.24 8.24
C GLN A 206 22.77 -27.63 8.75
N ILE A 207 22.10 -28.14 9.77
CA ILE A 207 22.32 -29.49 10.29
C ILE A 207 21.83 -30.51 9.27
N SER A 208 20.70 -30.32 8.62
CA SER A 208 20.16 -31.22 7.60
C SER A 208 21.05 -31.28 6.36
N GLN A 209 21.60 -30.15 5.92
CA GLN A 209 22.54 -30.10 4.81
C GLN A 209 23.84 -30.84 5.12
N LYS A 210 24.41 -30.64 6.33
CA LYS A 210 25.60 -31.37 6.76
C LYS A 210 25.41 -32.88 6.81
N ASN A 211 24.26 -33.36 7.25
CA ASN A 211 23.94 -34.77 7.32
C ASN A 211 23.81 -35.39 5.92
N LEU A 212 23.28 -34.64 4.94
CA LEU A 212 23.20 -35.10 3.54
C LEU A 212 24.57 -35.15 2.83
N GLU A 213 25.53 -34.31 3.24
CA GLU A 213 26.90 -34.31 2.71
C GLU A 213 27.79 -35.41 3.35
N CYS A 214 27.43 -35.90 4.55
CA CYS A 214 28.14 -37.00 5.21
C CYS A 214 27.69 -38.39 4.75
N ASP A 215 26.53 -38.51 4.11
CA ASP A 215 26.00 -39.78 3.57
C ASP A 215 26.36 -40.02 2.09
N GLN A 216 27.22 -39.19 1.49
CA GLN A 216 27.84 -39.36 0.18
C GLN A 216 29.31 -39.68 0.29
#